data_075f46e665edd239544e6c8485492527
#
_entry.id   075f46e665edd239544e6c8485492527
#
_cell.length_a   1.000
_cell.length_b   1.000
_cell.length_c   1.000
_cell.angle_alpha   90.00
_cell.angle_beta   90.00
_cell.angle_gamma   90.00
#
_symmetry.space_group_name_H-M   'P 1'
#
loop_
_entity.id
_entity.type
_entity.pdbx_description
1 polymer ?
#
loop_
_entity_poly.entity_id
_entity_poly.type
_entity_poly.pdbx_seq_one_letter_code
_entity_poly.pdbx_strand_id
1 'polypeptide(L)'
;MSSTAQQMFVKAKEFQPSKVTYDAPQTNKRGGKSVNMRLNGQPIVLQVPLMLTWGVNEWVDEQNGSCKYDMALQFDPQKSTSQYKFLESMKTLENKVKDDAVINAKKWFGKKTSREVVDALMYPILKYRKNKETGEPDYTANPTLKLKVPFWEGRYN
;
A
#
# COMPACT_ATOMS: atom_id res chain seq x y z
N MET A 1 -27.16 -21.40 9.97
CA MET A 1 -27.12 -20.59 8.73
C MET A 1 -25.84 -19.76 8.75
N SER A 2 -24.88 -20.11 7.92
CA SER A 2 -23.63 -19.39 7.81
C SER A 2 -23.91 -18.08 7.07
N SER A 3 -23.93 -16.96 7.77
CA SER A 3 -23.95 -15.67 7.13
C SER A 3 -22.57 -15.46 6.53
N THR A 4 -22.44 -15.69 5.24
CA THR A 4 -21.29 -15.27 4.45
C THR A 4 -21.19 -13.75 4.61
N ALA A 5 -20.28 -13.29 5.45
CA ALA A 5 -20.02 -11.87 5.59
C ALA A 5 -19.59 -11.38 4.19
N GLN A 6 -20.49 -10.70 3.51
CA GLN A 6 -20.24 -10.11 2.21
C GLN A 6 -19.09 -9.12 2.41
N GLN A 7 -17.92 -9.44 1.86
CA GLN A 7 -16.75 -8.58 1.97
C GLN A 7 -17.08 -7.23 1.33
N MET A 8 -17.32 -6.22 2.17
CA MET A 8 -17.68 -4.90 1.69
C MET A 8 -16.43 -4.26 1.06
N PHE A 9 -16.43 -4.12 -0.26
CA PHE A 9 -15.46 -3.28 -0.94
C PHE A 9 -15.92 -1.82 -0.94
N VAL A 10 -14.96 -0.90 -0.90
CA VAL A 10 -15.19 0.54 -0.99
C VAL A 10 -14.62 1.03 -2.31
N LYS A 11 -15.39 1.88 -3.02
CA LYS A 11 -14.85 2.55 -4.20
C LYS A 11 -13.70 3.46 -3.78
N ALA A 12 -12.57 3.38 -4.46
CA ALA A 12 -11.38 4.13 -4.07
C ALA A 12 -11.61 5.65 -4.01
N LYS A 13 -12.52 6.19 -4.85
CA LYS A 13 -12.94 7.60 -4.80
C LYS A 13 -13.74 8.01 -3.54
N GLU A 14 -14.28 7.03 -2.81
CA GLU A 14 -15.07 7.22 -1.60
C GLU A 14 -14.29 6.83 -0.34
N PHE A 15 -13.08 6.30 -0.52
CA PHE A 15 -12.21 5.87 0.56
C PHE A 15 -11.77 7.05 1.43
N GLN A 16 -11.95 6.93 2.72
CA GLN A 16 -11.58 7.94 3.72
C GLN A 16 -10.42 7.43 4.59
N PRO A 17 -9.18 7.79 4.29
CA PRO A 17 -8.01 7.36 5.07
C PRO A 17 -8.09 7.69 6.56
N SER A 18 -8.75 8.78 6.92
CA SER A 18 -8.95 9.19 8.33
C SER A 18 -9.67 8.16 9.20
N LYS A 19 -10.45 7.27 8.58
CA LYS A 19 -11.18 6.20 9.26
C LYS A 19 -10.37 4.90 9.42
N VAL A 20 -9.15 4.86 8.91
CA VAL A 20 -8.28 3.70 9.03
C VAL A 20 -7.84 3.54 10.49
N THR A 21 -7.98 2.33 11.01
CA THR A 21 -7.52 1.89 12.31
C THR A 21 -6.50 0.75 12.16
N TYR A 22 -5.91 0.32 13.26
CA TYR A 22 -4.84 -0.67 13.24
C TYR A 22 -5.11 -1.77 14.24
N ASP A 23 -4.81 -3.01 13.84
CA ASP A 23 -4.78 -4.15 14.76
C ASP A 23 -3.57 -4.04 15.71
N ALA A 24 -3.56 -4.85 16.76
CA ALA A 24 -2.36 -5.01 17.57
C ALA A 24 -1.20 -5.57 16.75
N PRO A 25 0.06 -5.12 17.00
CA PRO A 25 1.22 -5.68 16.33
C PRO A 25 1.32 -7.18 16.52
N GLN A 26 1.58 -7.89 15.42
CA GLN A 26 1.82 -9.33 15.42
C GLN A 26 3.27 -9.61 15.06
N THR A 27 3.87 -10.58 15.73
CA THR A 27 5.23 -11.01 15.44
C THR A 27 5.19 -12.38 14.76
N ASN A 28 5.83 -12.50 13.61
CA ASN A 28 5.94 -13.77 12.90
C ASN A 28 7.06 -14.65 13.50
N LYS A 29 7.13 -15.92 13.06
CA LYS A 29 8.11 -16.89 13.54
C LYS A 29 9.58 -16.48 13.33
N ARG A 30 9.85 -15.53 12.44
CA ARG A 30 11.19 -15.00 12.12
C ARG A 30 11.49 -13.68 12.85
N GLY A 31 10.64 -13.26 13.80
CA GLY A 31 10.80 -12.02 14.56
C GLY A 31 10.34 -10.74 13.84
N GLY A 32 9.87 -10.85 12.60
CA GLY A 32 9.30 -9.71 11.86
C GLY A 32 7.96 -9.30 12.46
N LYS A 33 7.77 -8.00 12.64
CA LYS A 33 6.52 -7.43 13.14
C LYS A 33 5.66 -6.91 11.99
N SER A 34 4.35 -7.07 12.10
CA SER A 34 3.37 -6.53 11.18
C SER A 34 2.18 -5.94 11.93
N VAL A 35 1.58 -4.91 11.33
CA VAL A 35 0.35 -4.27 11.82
C VAL A 35 -0.63 -4.21 10.66
N ASN A 36 -1.80 -4.80 10.84
CA ASN A 36 -2.84 -4.76 9.81
C ASN A 36 -3.66 -3.48 9.93
N MET A 37 -3.93 -2.87 8.79
CA MET A 37 -4.87 -1.75 8.69
C MET A 37 -6.30 -2.28 8.52
N ARG A 38 -7.24 -1.59 9.16
CA ARG A 38 -8.67 -1.89 9.11
C ARG A 38 -9.48 -0.66 8.72
N LEU A 39 -10.60 -0.88 8.07
CA LEU A 39 -11.63 0.11 7.85
C LEU A 39 -12.93 -0.41 8.45
N ASN A 40 -13.51 0.30 9.43
CA ASN A 40 -14.69 -0.17 10.16
C ASN A 40 -14.54 -1.60 10.74
N GLY A 41 -13.35 -1.93 11.26
CA GLY A 41 -13.03 -3.25 11.82
C GLY A 41 -12.83 -4.37 10.78
N GLN A 42 -12.96 -4.08 9.48
CA GLN A 42 -12.82 -5.06 8.39
C GLN A 42 -11.51 -4.84 7.61
N PRO A 43 -10.98 -5.86 6.91
CA PRO A 43 -9.91 -5.69 5.96
C PRO A 43 -10.26 -4.63 4.91
N ILE A 44 -9.28 -3.84 4.51
CA ILE A 44 -9.49 -2.80 3.50
C ILE A 44 -9.45 -3.44 2.11
N VAL A 45 -10.57 -3.35 1.40
CA VAL A 45 -10.69 -3.78 0.01
C VAL A 45 -11.19 -2.61 -0.81
N LEU A 46 -10.40 -2.15 -1.76
CA LEU A 46 -10.72 -1.01 -2.61
C LEU A 46 -11.01 -1.44 -4.04
N GLN A 47 -12.12 -0.97 -4.57
CA GLN A 47 -12.38 -1.01 -6.00
C GLN A 47 -11.70 0.22 -6.63
N VAL A 48 -10.57 0.00 -7.29
CA VAL A 48 -9.82 1.07 -7.95
C VAL A 48 -10.49 1.53 -9.25
N PRO A 49 -10.30 2.79 -9.70
CA PRO A 49 -10.78 3.22 -11.00
C PRO A 49 -10.04 2.49 -12.14
N LEU A 50 -10.57 2.62 -13.36
CA LEU A 50 -9.85 2.14 -14.54
C LEU A 50 -8.52 2.88 -14.66
N MET A 51 -7.42 2.12 -14.72
CA MET A 51 -6.05 2.65 -14.75
C MET A 51 -5.22 1.88 -15.77
N LEU A 52 -4.20 2.53 -16.31
CA LEU A 52 -3.23 1.88 -17.17
C LEU A 52 -2.33 0.94 -16.34
N THR A 53 -2.10 -0.24 -16.87
CA THR A 53 -1.10 -1.19 -16.36
C THR A 53 -0.34 -1.82 -17.52
N TRP A 54 0.89 -2.26 -17.26
CA TRP A 54 1.72 -3.04 -18.20
C TRP A 54 1.60 -4.55 -17.95
N GLY A 55 0.60 -4.97 -17.16
CA GLY A 55 0.36 -6.36 -16.81
C GLY A 55 1.10 -6.81 -15.56
N VAL A 56 1.07 -8.12 -15.33
CA VAL A 56 1.72 -8.75 -14.17
C VAL A 56 3.15 -9.11 -14.56
N ASN A 57 4.11 -8.69 -13.72
CA ASN A 57 5.51 -9.05 -13.85
C ASN A 57 5.82 -10.22 -12.93
N GLU A 58 6.62 -11.17 -13.43
CA GLU A 58 7.18 -12.27 -12.66
C GLU A 58 8.63 -11.95 -12.29
N TRP A 59 8.96 -12.20 -11.04
CA TRP A 59 10.32 -12.10 -10.52
C TRP A 59 10.72 -13.45 -9.95
N VAL A 60 11.77 -14.03 -10.50
CA VAL A 60 12.35 -15.30 -10.02
C VAL A 60 13.58 -15.00 -9.21
N ASP A 61 13.64 -15.52 -7.98
CA ASP A 61 14.83 -15.47 -7.15
C ASP A 61 15.80 -16.57 -7.62
N GLU A 62 16.93 -16.16 -8.20
CA GLU A 62 17.93 -17.07 -8.77
C GLU A 62 18.57 -18.00 -7.71
N GLN A 63 18.54 -17.61 -6.44
CA GLN A 63 19.18 -18.40 -5.38
C GLN A 63 18.27 -19.54 -4.87
N ASN A 64 16.96 -19.33 -4.82
CA ASN A 64 16.03 -20.30 -4.21
C ASN A 64 14.87 -20.69 -5.13
N GLY A 65 14.79 -20.12 -6.35
CA GLY A 65 13.74 -20.41 -7.34
C GLY A 65 12.34 -19.89 -6.95
N SER A 66 12.22 -19.09 -5.88
CA SER A 66 10.92 -18.55 -5.49
C SER A 66 10.45 -17.48 -6.46
N CYS A 67 9.16 -17.54 -6.83
CA CYS A 67 8.53 -16.57 -7.71
C CYS A 67 7.75 -15.52 -6.91
N LYS A 68 7.83 -14.28 -7.36
CA LYS A 68 7.03 -13.16 -6.86
C LYS A 68 6.38 -12.46 -8.05
N TYR A 69 5.16 -12.05 -7.86
CA TYR A 69 4.40 -11.37 -8.90
C TYR A 69 4.01 -9.98 -8.41
N ASP A 70 4.13 -9.00 -9.29
CA ASP A 70 3.68 -7.64 -9.03
C ASP A 70 3.07 -7.00 -10.28
N MET A 71 2.35 -5.92 -10.07
CA MET A 71 1.72 -5.13 -11.10
C MET A 71 1.79 -3.65 -10.70
N ALA A 72 2.05 -2.77 -11.66
CA ALA A 72 2.03 -1.34 -11.45
C ALA A 72 0.81 -0.69 -12.11
N LEU A 73 0.12 0.16 -11.36
CA LEU A 73 -0.98 0.99 -11.87
C LEU A 73 -0.49 2.41 -12.06
N GLN A 74 -0.61 2.94 -13.28
CA GLN A 74 -0.23 4.31 -13.62
C GLN A 74 -1.38 5.26 -13.32
N PHE A 75 -1.14 6.29 -12.53
CA PHE A 75 -2.08 7.39 -12.34
C PHE A 75 -2.07 8.34 -13.54
N ASP A 76 -3.25 8.80 -13.91
CA ASP A 76 -3.47 9.90 -14.85
C ASP A 76 -4.62 10.80 -14.32
N PRO A 77 -4.32 11.59 -13.28
CA PRO A 77 -5.35 12.36 -12.57
C PRO A 77 -5.98 13.49 -13.43
N GLN A 78 -5.30 13.90 -14.49
CA GLN A 78 -5.81 14.93 -15.39
C GLN A 78 -6.92 14.40 -16.29
N LYS A 79 -6.90 13.12 -16.65
CA LYS A 79 -7.90 12.47 -17.50
C LYS A 79 -9.10 11.93 -16.73
N SER A 80 -9.00 11.76 -15.42
CA SER A 80 -10.05 11.11 -14.64
C SER A 80 -10.16 11.67 -13.22
N THR A 81 -11.33 12.22 -12.90
CA THR A 81 -11.67 12.69 -11.55
C THR A 81 -11.61 11.55 -10.53
N SER A 82 -11.98 10.33 -10.91
CA SER A 82 -11.90 9.17 -10.03
C SER A 82 -10.45 8.81 -9.71
N GLN A 83 -9.55 8.89 -10.70
CA GLN A 83 -8.11 8.69 -10.46
C GLN A 83 -7.50 9.80 -9.62
N TYR A 84 -7.91 11.06 -9.84
CA TYR A 84 -7.49 12.19 -9.01
C TYR A 84 -7.85 11.97 -7.53
N LYS A 85 -9.12 11.64 -7.26
CA LYS A 85 -9.59 11.36 -5.88
C LYS A 85 -8.86 10.16 -5.26
N PHE A 86 -8.61 9.12 -6.03
CA PHE A 86 -7.85 7.96 -5.56
C PHE A 86 -6.40 8.33 -5.24
N LEU A 87 -5.74 9.10 -6.09
CA LEU A 87 -4.37 9.58 -5.85
C LEU A 87 -4.29 10.40 -4.56
N GLU A 88 -5.19 11.35 -4.36
CA GLU A 88 -5.24 12.17 -3.14
C GLU A 88 -5.50 11.31 -1.89
N SER A 89 -6.37 10.30 -1.98
CA SER A 89 -6.60 9.35 -0.89
C SER A 89 -5.33 8.55 -0.55
N MET A 90 -4.54 8.14 -1.54
CA MET A 90 -3.30 7.40 -1.31
C MET A 90 -2.22 8.29 -0.68
N LYS A 91 -2.09 9.55 -1.10
CA LYS A 91 -1.21 10.53 -0.46
C LYS A 91 -1.60 10.78 1.00
N THR A 92 -2.89 10.95 1.25
CA THR A 92 -3.42 11.15 2.61
C THR A 92 -3.19 9.92 3.48
N LEU A 93 -3.41 8.71 2.94
CA LEU A 93 -3.13 7.46 3.64
C LEU A 93 -1.66 7.34 4.01
N GLU A 94 -0.75 7.62 3.08
CA GLU A 94 0.69 7.55 3.33
C GLU A 94 1.10 8.48 4.46
N ASN A 95 0.65 9.74 4.44
CA ASN A 95 0.93 10.70 5.49
C ASN A 95 0.33 10.27 6.84
N LYS A 96 -0.92 9.78 6.84
CA LYS A 96 -1.56 9.26 8.05
C LYS A 96 -0.77 8.10 8.65
N VAL A 97 -0.36 7.14 7.85
CA VAL A 97 0.43 5.98 8.33
C VAL A 97 1.75 6.44 8.94
N LYS A 98 2.41 7.43 8.35
CA LYS A 98 3.65 8.01 8.89
C LYS A 98 3.44 8.72 10.22
N ASP A 99 2.38 9.52 10.35
CA ASP A 99 2.03 10.20 11.60
C ASP A 99 1.65 9.19 12.69
N ASP A 100 0.83 8.21 12.35
CA ASP A 100 0.41 7.15 13.26
C ASP A 100 1.60 6.26 13.68
N ALA A 101 2.60 6.06 12.81
CA ALA A 101 3.83 5.36 13.14
C ALA A 101 4.66 6.10 14.21
N VAL A 102 4.70 7.43 14.17
CA VAL A 102 5.34 8.24 15.22
C VAL A 102 4.57 8.12 16.54
N ILE A 103 3.25 8.25 16.50
CA ILE A 103 2.38 8.15 17.69
C ILE A 103 2.49 6.76 18.35
N ASN A 104 2.49 5.71 17.54
CA ASN A 104 2.53 4.32 18.00
C ASN A 104 3.95 3.73 18.06
N ALA A 105 4.99 4.54 17.93
CA ALA A 105 6.38 4.07 17.75
C ALA A 105 6.84 3.10 18.82
N LYS A 106 6.53 3.35 20.09
CA LYS A 106 6.86 2.43 21.18
C LYS A 106 6.19 1.06 21.01
N LYS A 107 4.91 1.04 20.61
CA LYS A 107 4.13 -0.18 20.42
C LYS A 107 4.57 -0.96 19.19
N TRP A 108 4.83 -0.26 18.08
CA TRP A 108 5.19 -0.88 16.79
C TRP A 108 6.67 -1.23 16.69
N PHE A 109 7.55 -0.34 17.14
CA PHE A 109 9.01 -0.49 16.99
C PHE A 109 9.76 -0.76 18.30
N GLY A 110 9.09 -0.67 19.45
CA GLY A 110 9.70 -0.85 20.77
C GLY A 110 10.47 0.37 21.28
N LYS A 111 10.57 1.44 20.50
CA LYS A 111 11.29 2.68 20.86
C LYS A 111 10.58 3.91 20.28
N LYS A 112 10.83 5.07 20.85
CA LYS A 112 10.40 6.35 20.27
C LYS A 112 11.09 6.56 18.91
N THR A 113 10.38 7.10 17.96
CA THR A 113 10.87 7.35 16.60
C THR A 113 10.35 8.69 16.13
N SER A 114 11.18 9.51 15.51
CA SER A 114 10.77 10.80 14.94
C SER A 114 10.16 10.63 13.55
N ARG A 115 9.50 11.68 13.05
CA ARG A 115 8.91 11.69 11.71
C ARG A 115 9.99 11.56 10.64
N GLU A 116 11.14 12.20 10.81
CA GLU A 116 12.27 12.14 9.86
C GLU A 116 12.79 10.71 9.69
N VAL A 117 12.88 9.96 10.79
CA VAL A 117 13.30 8.55 10.76
C VAL A 117 12.25 7.69 10.06
N VAL A 118 10.96 7.94 10.32
CA VAL A 118 9.87 7.22 9.63
C VAL A 118 9.90 7.53 8.13
N ASP A 119 10.07 8.78 7.74
CA ASP A 119 10.16 9.18 6.33
C ASP A 119 11.34 8.53 5.61
N ALA A 120 12.49 8.41 6.29
CA ALA A 120 13.69 7.78 5.72
C ALA A 120 13.58 6.26 5.57
N LEU A 121 12.84 5.59 6.46
CA LEU A 121 12.77 4.12 6.52
C LEU A 121 11.51 3.55 5.88
N MET A 122 10.44 4.32 5.78
CA MET A 122 9.18 3.83 5.22
C MET A 122 9.26 3.73 3.70
N TYR A 123 8.89 2.57 3.18
CA TYR A 123 8.72 2.40 1.73
C TYR A 123 7.48 3.19 1.27
N PRO A 124 7.59 4.09 0.29
CA PRO A 124 6.47 4.91 -0.15
C PRO A 124 5.38 4.06 -0.82
N ILE A 125 4.13 4.41 -0.59
CA ILE A 125 2.97 3.79 -1.26
C ILE A 125 2.96 4.17 -2.74
N LEU A 126 3.24 5.45 -3.04
CA LEU A 126 3.29 5.98 -4.39
C LEU A 126 4.74 6.05 -4.87
N LYS A 127 4.98 5.55 -6.07
CA LYS A 127 6.31 5.53 -6.68
C LYS A 127 6.39 6.58 -7.78
N TYR A 128 7.28 7.56 -7.60
CA TYR A 128 7.59 8.58 -8.61
C TYR A 128 8.81 8.15 -9.42
N ARG A 129 8.88 8.53 -10.71
CA ARG A 129 10.09 8.35 -11.50
C ARG A 129 11.20 9.20 -10.90
N LYS A 130 12.43 8.74 -11.03
CA LYS A 130 13.59 9.53 -10.60
C LYS A 130 14.00 10.50 -11.71
N ASN A 131 14.34 11.71 -11.31
CA ASN A 131 15.04 12.63 -12.18
C ASN A 131 16.43 12.03 -12.52
N LYS A 132 16.78 11.99 -13.81
CA LYS A 132 18.01 11.35 -14.28
C LYS A 132 19.28 12.11 -13.85
N GLU A 133 19.17 13.42 -13.63
CA GLU A 133 20.30 14.29 -13.27
C GLU A 133 20.54 14.30 -11.76
N THR A 134 19.47 14.39 -10.95
CA THR A 134 19.58 14.54 -9.49
C THR A 134 19.44 13.22 -8.73
N GLY A 135 18.85 12.20 -9.37
CA GLY A 135 18.48 10.94 -8.69
C GLY A 135 17.28 11.03 -7.75
N GLU A 136 16.75 12.24 -7.54
CA GLU A 136 15.60 12.49 -6.66
C GLU A 136 14.26 12.17 -7.33
N PRO A 137 13.21 11.87 -6.53
CA PRO A 137 11.88 11.65 -7.08
C PRO A 137 11.34 12.90 -7.79
N ASP A 138 10.83 12.72 -8.99
CA ASP A 138 10.17 13.79 -9.77
C ASP A 138 8.69 13.86 -9.38
N TYR A 139 8.37 14.69 -8.41
CA TYR A 139 7.01 14.90 -7.93
C TYR A 139 6.10 15.66 -8.92
N THR A 140 6.63 16.17 -10.02
CA THR A 140 5.84 16.77 -11.10
C THR A 140 5.26 15.72 -12.04
N ALA A 141 5.84 14.52 -12.04
CA ALA A 141 5.35 13.40 -12.83
C ALA A 141 4.21 12.65 -12.12
N ASN A 142 3.36 12.02 -12.91
CA ASN A 142 2.33 11.13 -12.37
C ASN A 142 2.96 9.88 -11.76
N PRO A 143 2.60 9.51 -10.52
CA PRO A 143 3.16 8.35 -9.86
C PRO A 143 2.52 7.05 -10.32
N THR A 144 3.11 5.94 -9.89
CA THR A 144 2.56 4.59 -9.99
C THR A 144 2.26 4.02 -8.61
N LEU A 145 1.27 3.13 -8.53
CA LEU A 145 0.99 2.29 -7.37
C LEU A 145 1.41 0.86 -7.72
N LYS A 146 2.38 0.33 -6.95
CA LYS A 146 2.85 -1.04 -7.12
C LYS A 146 2.05 -1.98 -6.23
N LEU A 147 1.46 -3.01 -6.84
CA LEU A 147 0.66 -4.03 -6.16
C LEU A 147 1.42 -5.36 -6.18
N LYS A 148 1.43 -6.05 -5.04
CA LYS A 148 1.84 -7.45 -5.00
C LYS A 148 0.68 -8.32 -5.43
N VAL A 149 0.93 -9.26 -6.32
CA VAL A 149 -0.05 -10.27 -6.73
C VAL A 149 0.30 -11.56 -5.98
N PRO A 150 -0.49 -11.95 -4.96
CA PRO A 150 -0.20 -13.15 -4.20
C PRO A 150 -0.41 -14.40 -5.07
N PHE A 151 0.53 -15.31 -5.00
CA PHE A 151 0.48 -16.61 -5.66
C PHE A 151 0.77 -17.70 -4.64
N TRP A 152 -0.09 -18.71 -4.60
CA TRP A 152 0.11 -19.91 -3.80
C TRP A 152 -0.03 -21.13 -4.70
N GLU A 153 1.03 -21.91 -4.80
CA GLU A 153 1.03 -23.13 -5.58
C GLU A 153 -0.11 -24.09 -5.12
N GLY A 154 -0.88 -24.61 -6.07
CA GLY A 154 -1.99 -25.50 -5.78
C GLY A 154 -3.31 -24.85 -5.36
N ARG A 155 -3.40 -23.51 -5.32
CA ARG A 155 -4.67 -22.78 -5.10
C ARG A 155 -5.05 -22.02 -6.36
N TYR A 156 -5.92 -22.64 -7.16
CA TYR A 156 -6.65 -21.94 -8.23
C TYR A 156 -8.01 -21.55 -7.65
N ASN A 157 -8.27 -20.25 -7.62
CA ASN A 157 -9.60 -19.71 -7.40
C ASN A 157 -10.17 -19.22 -8.72
#